data_46ed492473cd25f5496ef421f690eff4
#
_entry.id   46ed492473cd25f5496ef421f690eff4
#
_cell.length_a   1.000
_cell.length_b   1.000
_cell.length_c   1.000
_cell.angle_alpha   90.00
_cell.angle_beta   90.00
_cell.angle_gamma   90.00
#
_symmetry.space_group_name_H-M   'P 1'
#
loop_
_entity.id
_entity.type
_entity.pdbx_description
1 polymer ?
#
loop_
_entity_poly.entity_id
_entity_poly.type
_entity_poly.pdbx_seq_one_letter_code
_entity_poly.pdbx_strand_id
1 'polypeptide(L)'
;HLEDSGALSGNGYTLFVKDAVLGDTVRAKVVKPKKGYAFARLEEVLEPSPDRVEPVCGYARQCGGCQLQAVSYEKQLAFKDRKVKNNLIRIGGFAPDFVEEIMEAPVGMEHPFHYRNKAQFPVGMDKNGRLIAGFYAGRTHTIIENRDCALGVAENKIVLDIVLDFCTEKKIPAYDETTGKGLLRHVLIRKGF
;
A
#
# COMPACT_ATOMS: atom_id res chain seq x y z
N HIS A 1 -6.63 -4.46 -16.92
CA HIS A 1 -6.95 -3.72 -15.69
C HIS A 1 -5.79 -3.57 -14.73
N LEU A 2 -4.58 -3.86 -15.21
CA LEU A 2 -3.33 -3.72 -14.51
C LEU A 2 -2.36 -2.85 -15.31
N GLU A 3 -2.85 -2.25 -16.38
CA GLU A 3 -2.09 -1.31 -17.20
C GLU A 3 -1.63 -0.12 -16.37
N ASP A 4 -2.45 0.29 -15.38
CA ASP A 4 -2.14 1.37 -14.46
C ASP A 4 -1.32 0.95 -13.22
N SER A 5 -1.03 -0.33 -13.03
CA SER A 5 -0.26 -0.85 -11.90
C SER A 5 1.11 -1.39 -12.29
N GLY A 6 1.68 -0.90 -13.38
CA GLY A 6 2.99 -1.30 -13.86
C GLY A 6 3.01 -2.64 -14.61
N ALA A 7 1.91 -3.00 -15.29
CA ALA A 7 1.91 -4.10 -16.24
C ALA A 7 2.39 -3.59 -17.60
N LEU A 8 3.44 -4.19 -18.12
CA LEU A 8 3.95 -3.95 -19.46
C LEU A 8 3.48 -5.09 -20.36
N SER A 9 2.89 -4.77 -21.50
CA SER A 9 2.53 -5.75 -22.52
C SER A 9 3.42 -5.55 -23.75
N GLY A 10 4.20 -6.57 -24.09
CA GLY A 10 4.94 -6.66 -25.34
C GLY A 10 4.59 -7.97 -26.03
N ASN A 11 4.26 -7.95 -27.31
CA ASN A 11 3.92 -9.16 -28.08
C ASN A 11 2.86 -10.08 -27.43
N GLY A 12 1.90 -9.51 -26.72
CA GLY A 12 0.84 -10.27 -26.04
C GLY A 12 1.24 -10.91 -24.69
N TYR A 13 2.46 -10.68 -24.18
CA TYR A 13 2.92 -11.21 -22.89
C TYR A 13 2.96 -10.13 -21.83
N THR A 14 2.17 -10.28 -20.78
CA THR A 14 2.01 -9.28 -19.71
C THR A 14 3.07 -9.42 -18.63
N LEU A 15 3.74 -8.33 -18.27
CA LEU A 15 4.66 -8.26 -17.14
C LEU A 15 4.07 -7.43 -15.99
N PHE A 16 4.00 -8.03 -14.79
CA PHE A 16 3.62 -7.34 -13.57
C PHE A 16 4.89 -6.88 -12.84
N VAL A 17 5.18 -5.59 -12.91
CA VAL A 17 6.37 -5.00 -12.29
C VAL A 17 5.95 -4.20 -11.06
N LYS A 18 6.23 -4.74 -9.86
CA LYS A 18 5.95 -4.01 -8.61
C LYS A 18 6.81 -2.74 -8.52
N ASP A 19 6.25 -1.65 -8.01
CA ASP A 19 6.90 -0.35 -7.78
C ASP A 19 7.24 0.44 -9.07
N ALA A 20 6.85 -0.03 -10.25
CA ALA A 20 6.86 0.75 -11.48
C ALA A 20 5.61 1.66 -11.54
N VAL A 21 5.76 2.84 -12.09
CA VAL A 21 4.69 3.82 -12.35
C VAL A 21 4.41 3.84 -13.85
N LEU A 22 3.16 4.07 -14.23
CA LEU A 22 2.79 4.21 -15.64
C LEU A 22 3.58 5.36 -16.29
N GLY A 23 4.26 5.07 -17.40
CA GLY A 23 5.13 6.00 -18.09
C GLY A 23 6.60 5.91 -17.72
N ASP A 24 6.99 5.09 -16.71
CA ASP A 24 8.40 4.81 -16.48
C ASP A 24 9.00 3.95 -17.57
N THR A 25 10.26 4.23 -17.94
CA THR A 25 11.14 3.27 -18.60
C THR A 25 11.99 2.57 -17.56
N VAL A 26 11.88 1.24 -17.44
CA VAL A 26 12.48 0.50 -16.33
C VAL A 26 13.32 -0.70 -16.78
N ARG A 27 14.34 -1.03 -15.99
CA ARG A 27 14.99 -2.34 -16.00
C ARG A 27 14.34 -3.20 -14.94
N ALA A 28 13.81 -4.36 -15.35
CA ALA A 28 13.11 -5.27 -14.46
C ALA A 28 13.59 -6.71 -14.69
N LYS A 29 13.76 -7.46 -13.59
CA LYS A 29 14.15 -8.87 -13.62
C LYS A 29 12.90 -9.75 -13.46
N VAL A 30 12.66 -10.60 -14.44
CA VAL A 30 11.59 -11.61 -14.36
C VAL A 30 11.91 -12.60 -13.25
N VAL A 31 11.00 -12.74 -12.28
CA VAL A 31 11.18 -13.63 -11.11
C VAL A 31 10.25 -14.83 -11.12
N LYS A 32 9.09 -14.73 -11.76
CA LYS A 32 8.12 -15.82 -11.82
C LYS A 32 7.37 -15.82 -13.17
N PRO A 33 7.86 -16.54 -14.18
CA PRO A 33 7.17 -16.69 -15.45
C PRO A 33 5.95 -17.61 -15.32
N LYS A 34 4.90 -17.32 -16.10
CA LYS A 34 3.67 -18.09 -16.28
C LYS A 34 3.38 -18.19 -17.77
N LYS A 35 2.42 -19.02 -18.20
CA LYS A 35 2.13 -19.27 -19.61
C LYS A 35 1.75 -18.01 -20.42
N GLY A 36 1.04 -17.05 -19.83
CA GLY A 36 0.58 -15.81 -20.50
C GLY A 36 1.04 -14.51 -19.83
N TYR A 37 1.77 -14.59 -18.73
CA TYR A 37 2.27 -13.41 -17.99
C TYR A 37 3.45 -13.76 -17.12
N ALA A 38 4.15 -12.73 -16.58
CA ALA A 38 5.17 -12.92 -15.55
C ALA A 38 5.11 -11.85 -14.48
N PHE A 39 5.66 -12.19 -13.30
CA PHE A 39 6.00 -11.21 -12.28
C PHE A 39 7.47 -10.84 -12.42
N ALA A 40 7.74 -9.54 -12.36
CA ALA A 40 9.09 -9.01 -12.43
C ALA A 40 9.36 -8.08 -11.24
N ARG A 41 10.61 -8.02 -10.85
CA ARG A 41 11.11 -7.11 -9.82
C ARG A 41 11.75 -5.90 -10.51
N LEU A 42 11.33 -4.71 -10.13
CA LEU A 42 11.99 -3.47 -10.54
C LEU A 42 13.42 -3.46 -10.01
N GLU A 43 14.40 -3.32 -10.90
CA GLU A 43 15.81 -3.16 -10.57
C GLU A 43 16.22 -1.69 -10.64
N GLU A 44 15.78 -0.99 -11.68
CA GLU A 44 16.16 0.39 -11.93
C GLU A 44 15.08 1.12 -12.72
N VAL A 45 14.86 2.39 -12.42
CA VAL A 45 14.09 3.32 -13.23
C VAL A 45 15.07 4.07 -14.11
N LEU A 46 15.06 3.80 -15.42
CA LEU A 46 15.97 4.42 -16.39
C LEU A 46 15.53 5.82 -16.75
N GLU A 47 14.21 5.96 -17.00
CA GLU A 47 13.56 7.24 -17.28
C GLU A 47 12.28 7.29 -16.44
N PRO A 48 12.20 8.20 -15.46
CA PRO A 48 11.02 8.31 -14.62
C PRO A 48 9.86 8.94 -15.41
N SER A 49 8.65 8.45 -15.13
CA SER A 49 7.41 9.10 -15.56
C SER A 49 7.33 10.53 -15.00
N PRO A 50 6.76 11.51 -15.73
CA PRO A 50 6.48 12.85 -15.19
C PRO A 50 5.49 12.80 -14.00
N ASP A 51 4.71 11.73 -13.88
CA ASP A 51 3.79 11.50 -12.77
C ASP A 51 4.43 10.78 -11.57
N ARG A 52 5.70 10.39 -11.66
CA ARG A 52 6.43 9.76 -10.56
C ARG A 52 6.86 10.80 -9.54
N VAL A 53 6.56 10.50 -8.27
CA VAL A 53 7.00 11.31 -7.13
C VAL A 53 7.71 10.43 -6.10
N GLU A 54 8.54 11.06 -5.27
CA GLU A 54 9.14 10.35 -4.13
C GLU A 54 8.04 10.10 -3.07
N PRO A 55 7.86 8.84 -2.63
CA PRO A 55 6.90 8.53 -1.58
C PRO A 55 7.20 9.26 -0.27
N VAL A 56 6.20 9.88 0.34
CA VAL A 56 6.33 10.54 1.65
C VAL A 56 6.70 9.53 2.74
N CYS A 57 6.22 8.30 2.63
CA CYS A 57 6.52 7.25 3.60
C CYS A 57 7.76 6.46 3.18
N GLY A 58 8.81 6.48 4.01
CA GLY A 58 10.05 5.71 3.77
C GLY A 58 9.87 4.18 3.71
N TYR A 59 8.71 3.67 4.14
CA TYR A 59 8.36 2.25 4.08
C TYR A 59 7.47 1.87 2.89
N ALA A 60 7.17 2.81 1.99
CA ALA A 60 6.18 2.61 0.91
C ALA A 60 6.46 1.38 0.03
N ARG A 61 7.72 1.04 -0.22
CA ARG A 61 8.12 -0.13 -1.02
C ARG A 61 8.07 -1.45 -0.26
N GLN A 62 8.19 -1.41 1.06
CA GLN A 62 8.23 -2.60 1.94
C GLN A 62 6.86 -2.92 2.52
N CYS A 63 6.16 -1.90 2.99
CA CYS A 63 4.84 -2.00 3.60
C CYS A 63 3.77 -2.41 2.57
N GLY A 64 2.91 -3.37 2.93
CA GLY A 64 1.80 -3.82 2.10
C GLY A 64 0.60 -2.86 2.07
N GLY A 65 0.62 -1.77 2.85
CA GLY A 65 -0.53 -0.88 3.02
C GLY A 65 -0.78 0.11 1.89
N CYS A 66 0.27 0.57 1.21
CA CYS A 66 0.20 1.57 0.16
C CYS A 66 0.77 1.05 -1.16
N GLN A 67 0.11 1.42 -2.27
CA GLN A 67 0.50 0.97 -3.61
C GLN A 67 0.75 2.13 -4.59
N LEU A 68 0.25 3.33 -4.28
CA LEU A 68 0.24 4.46 -5.20
C LEU A 68 1.04 5.67 -4.72
N GLN A 69 1.81 5.58 -3.62
CA GLN A 69 2.53 6.74 -3.09
C GLN A 69 3.64 7.27 -4.02
N ALA A 70 4.12 6.46 -4.94
CA ALA A 70 5.09 6.89 -5.95
C ALA A 70 4.44 7.60 -7.16
N VAL A 71 3.13 7.83 -7.12
CA VAL A 71 2.35 8.51 -8.18
C VAL A 71 1.84 9.83 -7.63
N SER A 72 1.91 10.92 -8.42
CA SER A 72 1.35 12.23 -8.06
C SER A 72 -0.12 12.11 -7.67
N TYR A 73 -0.57 12.92 -6.70
CA TYR A 73 -1.95 12.79 -6.21
C TYR A 73 -3.00 13.08 -7.29
N GLU A 74 -2.72 14.01 -8.15
CA GLU A 74 -3.53 14.33 -9.32
C GLU A 74 -3.73 13.12 -10.22
N LYS A 75 -2.64 12.41 -10.49
CA LYS A 75 -2.69 11.17 -11.28
C LYS A 75 -3.39 10.02 -10.56
N GLN A 76 -3.28 9.95 -9.23
CA GLN A 76 -4.05 9.00 -8.43
C GLN A 76 -5.56 9.24 -8.57
N LEU A 77 -6.02 10.51 -8.59
CA LEU A 77 -7.42 10.86 -8.81
C LEU A 77 -7.88 10.45 -10.21
N ALA A 78 -7.11 10.81 -11.25
CA ALA A 78 -7.40 10.41 -12.62
C ALA A 78 -7.43 8.88 -12.80
N PHE A 79 -6.56 8.15 -12.12
CA PHE A 79 -6.57 6.68 -12.10
C PHE A 79 -7.86 6.13 -11.49
N LYS A 80 -8.30 6.68 -10.36
CA LYS A 80 -9.53 6.24 -9.67
C LYS A 80 -10.77 6.53 -10.51
N ASP A 81 -10.84 7.71 -11.12
CA ASP A 81 -11.90 8.10 -12.05
C ASP A 81 -12.01 7.08 -13.21
N ARG A 82 -10.92 6.91 -13.94
CA ARG A 82 -10.87 5.98 -15.07
C ARG A 82 -11.20 4.55 -14.66
N LYS A 83 -10.78 4.10 -13.47
CA LYS A 83 -11.10 2.77 -12.97
C LYS A 83 -12.60 2.58 -12.75
N VAL A 84 -13.29 3.57 -12.18
CA VAL A 84 -14.74 3.51 -11.96
C VAL A 84 -15.46 3.51 -13.30
N LYS A 85 -15.14 4.43 -14.21
CA LYS A 85 -15.70 4.49 -15.56
C LYS A 85 -15.54 3.16 -16.31
N ASN A 86 -14.32 2.63 -16.34
CA ASN A 86 -14.06 1.35 -16.99
C ASN A 86 -14.86 0.18 -16.38
N ASN A 87 -15.05 0.15 -15.06
CA ASN A 87 -15.85 -0.88 -14.41
C ASN A 87 -17.33 -0.76 -14.78
N LEU A 88 -17.88 0.45 -14.80
CA LEU A 88 -19.26 0.68 -15.22
C LEU A 88 -19.48 0.25 -16.68
N ILE A 89 -18.57 0.59 -17.57
CA ILE A 89 -18.67 0.25 -19.01
C ILE A 89 -18.47 -1.27 -19.21
N ARG A 90 -17.36 -1.83 -18.73
CA ARG A 90 -16.93 -3.20 -19.09
C ARG A 90 -17.58 -4.28 -18.26
N ILE A 91 -17.88 -4.00 -16.98
CA ILE A 91 -18.49 -4.97 -16.07
C ILE A 91 -19.99 -4.67 -15.93
N GLY A 92 -20.35 -3.41 -15.75
CA GLY A 92 -21.73 -2.97 -15.61
C GLY A 92 -22.52 -3.00 -16.93
N GLY A 93 -21.82 -2.99 -18.09
CA GLY A 93 -22.47 -2.99 -19.41
C GLY A 93 -23.13 -1.68 -19.79
N PHE A 94 -22.84 -0.58 -19.09
CA PHE A 94 -23.39 0.74 -19.43
C PHE A 94 -22.72 1.30 -20.69
N ALA A 95 -23.48 2.08 -21.46
CA ALA A 95 -22.96 2.78 -22.64
C ALA A 95 -21.89 3.82 -22.20
N PRO A 96 -20.76 3.94 -22.95
CA PRO A 96 -19.72 4.92 -22.61
C PRO A 96 -20.24 6.35 -22.48
N ASP A 97 -21.04 6.80 -23.42
CA ASP A 97 -21.61 8.15 -23.43
C ASP A 97 -22.48 8.41 -22.18
N PHE A 98 -23.28 7.44 -21.78
CA PHE A 98 -24.07 7.52 -20.55
C PHE A 98 -23.17 7.63 -19.30
N VAL A 99 -22.08 6.86 -19.24
CA VAL A 99 -21.14 6.92 -18.12
C VAL A 99 -20.43 8.28 -18.05
N GLU A 100 -20.02 8.84 -19.19
CA GLU A 100 -19.42 10.18 -19.23
C GLU A 100 -20.42 11.28 -18.81
N GLU A 101 -21.70 11.13 -19.14
CA GLU A 101 -22.75 12.08 -18.77
C GLU A 101 -23.03 12.09 -17.25
N ILE A 102 -23.03 10.90 -16.60
CA ILE A 102 -23.40 10.82 -15.18
C ILE A 102 -22.23 10.92 -14.20
N MET A 103 -20.99 10.74 -14.70
CA MET A 103 -19.81 10.73 -13.85
C MET A 103 -19.26 12.15 -13.65
N GLU A 104 -19.28 12.58 -12.40
CA GLU A 104 -18.60 13.80 -12.00
C GLU A 104 -17.12 13.55 -11.72
N ALA A 105 -16.32 14.61 -11.73
CA ALA A 105 -14.91 14.52 -11.34
C ALA A 105 -14.76 14.04 -9.89
N PRO A 106 -13.76 13.20 -9.59
CA PRO A 106 -13.57 12.73 -8.22
C PRO A 106 -13.21 13.87 -7.28
N VAL A 107 -13.88 13.91 -6.13
CA VAL A 107 -13.54 14.85 -5.06
C VAL A 107 -12.22 14.43 -4.42
N GLY A 108 -11.20 15.27 -4.58
CA GLY A 108 -9.90 15.09 -3.98
C GLY A 108 -9.79 15.68 -2.57
N MET A 109 -8.78 15.25 -1.83
CA MET A 109 -8.38 15.84 -0.56
C MET A 109 -7.37 16.97 -0.81
N GLU A 110 -7.46 18.06 -0.07
CA GLU A 110 -6.43 19.10 -0.05
C GLU A 110 -5.11 18.56 0.54
N HIS A 111 -5.22 17.77 1.62
CA HIS A 111 -4.10 17.12 2.29
C HIS A 111 -4.32 15.60 2.32
N PRO A 112 -3.78 14.82 1.36
CA PRO A 112 -4.05 13.38 1.24
C PRO A 112 -3.20 12.51 2.18
N PHE A 113 -2.80 13.08 3.31
CA PHE A 113 -2.06 12.42 4.40
C PHE A 113 -2.75 12.67 5.74
N HIS A 114 -2.40 11.86 6.75
CA HIS A 114 -2.93 11.96 8.12
C HIS A 114 -4.47 11.92 8.26
N TYR A 115 -5.17 11.39 7.24
CA TYR A 115 -6.63 11.33 7.20
C TYR A 115 -7.22 10.07 7.85
N ARG A 116 -6.39 9.03 8.04
CA ARG A 116 -6.86 7.73 8.52
C ARG A 116 -7.02 7.75 10.04
N ASN A 117 -8.25 7.85 10.51
CA ASN A 117 -8.60 7.92 11.92
C ASN A 117 -8.77 6.55 12.61
N LYS A 118 -8.67 5.45 11.87
CA LYS A 118 -8.67 4.08 12.39
C LYS A 118 -7.48 3.32 11.84
N ALA A 119 -6.64 2.77 12.71
CA ALA A 119 -5.54 1.90 12.34
C ALA A 119 -5.46 0.69 13.25
N GLN A 120 -5.16 -0.47 12.69
CA GLN A 120 -4.90 -1.71 13.42
C GLN A 120 -3.45 -2.10 13.15
N PHE A 121 -2.68 -2.15 14.22
CA PHE A 121 -1.26 -2.44 14.17
C PHE A 121 -1.01 -3.86 14.68
N PRO A 122 -0.56 -4.80 13.83
CA PRO A 122 -0.02 -6.06 14.31
C PRO A 122 1.19 -5.80 15.22
N VAL A 123 1.27 -6.57 16.29
CA VAL A 123 2.39 -6.57 17.23
C VAL A 123 3.14 -7.88 17.13
N GLY A 124 4.44 -7.84 17.18
CA GLY A 124 5.31 -9.00 17.14
C GLY A 124 6.62 -8.74 17.84
N MET A 125 7.56 -9.67 17.68
CA MET A 125 8.92 -9.56 18.19
C MET A 125 9.88 -9.38 17.01
N ASP A 126 10.85 -8.50 17.15
CA ASP A 126 11.98 -8.44 16.24
C ASP A 126 12.99 -9.57 16.53
N LYS A 127 14.03 -9.66 15.69
CA LYS A 127 15.09 -10.66 15.84
C LYS A 127 15.90 -10.56 17.14
N ASN A 128 15.80 -9.45 17.85
CA ASN A 128 16.47 -9.19 19.12
C ASN A 128 15.54 -9.41 20.32
N GLY A 129 14.32 -9.89 20.12
CA GLY A 129 13.33 -10.09 21.15
C GLY A 129 12.65 -8.81 21.66
N ARG A 130 12.70 -7.71 20.91
CA ARG A 130 12.03 -6.45 21.24
C ARG A 130 10.62 -6.44 20.64
N LEU A 131 9.64 -5.95 21.41
CA LEU A 131 8.27 -5.70 20.88
C LEU A 131 8.30 -4.63 19.79
N ILE A 132 7.70 -4.95 18.66
CA ILE A 132 7.51 -4.05 17.54
C ILE A 132 6.04 -4.00 17.12
N ALA A 133 5.60 -2.85 16.62
CA ALA A 133 4.29 -2.68 16.00
C ALA A 133 4.45 -1.97 14.64
N GLY A 134 3.55 -2.26 13.71
CA GLY A 134 3.62 -1.63 12.39
C GLY A 134 2.59 -2.20 11.43
N PHE A 135 3.02 -2.56 10.23
CA PHE A 135 2.14 -3.15 9.21
C PHE A 135 2.83 -4.35 8.56
N TYR A 136 2.03 -5.26 8.02
CA TYR A 136 2.59 -6.39 7.30
C TYR A 136 3.24 -5.97 5.98
N ALA A 137 4.39 -6.56 5.69
CA ALA A 137 4.95 -6.53 4.36
C ALA A 137 4.00 -7.20 3.36
N GLY A 138 3.99 -6.72 2.13
CA GLY A 138 3.04 -7.18 1.12
C GLY A 138 3.02 -8.69 0.96
N ARG A 139 1.85 -9.32 1.11
CA ARG A 139 1.59 -10.76 0.98
C ARG A 139 2.33 -11.63 2.00
N THR A 140 2.70 -11.08 3.13
CA THR A 140 3.34 -11.82 4.24
C THR A 140 2.76 -11.38 5.59
N HIS A 141 3.11 -12.10 6.66
CA HIS A 141 2.85 -11.69 8.05
C HIS A 141 4.11 -11.10 8.72
N THR A 142 5.14 -10.78 7.94
CA THR A 142 6.32 -10.08 8.45
C THR A 142 5.96 -8.64 8.77
N ILE A 143 6.17 -8.22 10.01
CA ILE A 143 5.87 -6.87 10.47
C ILE A 143 7.00 -5.93 10.05
N ILE A 144 6.65 -4.89 9.31
CA ILE A 144 7.49 -3.72 9.08
C ILE A 144 7.20 -2.75 10.21
N GLU A 145 8.18 -2.53 11.09
CA GLU A 145 8.01 -1.59 12.20
C GLU A 145 7.76 -0.18 11.65
N ASN A 146 6.58 0.32 11.89
CA ASN A 146 6.16 1.65 11.48
C ASN A 146 5.09 2.17 12.45
N ARG A 147 5.50 2.98 13.41
CA ARG A 147 4.62 3.61 14.40
C ARG A 147 4.08 4.95 13.93
N ASP A 148 4.75 5.55 12.93
CA ASP A 148 4.42 6.86 12.37
C ASP A 148 4.05 6.73 10.89
N CYS A 149 2.85 6.24 10.65
CA CYS A 149 2.32 6.04 9.30
C CYS A 149 1.85 7.38 8.72
N ALA A 150 2.39 7.78 7.57
CA ALA A 150 2.02 9.03 6.89
C ALA A 150 0.52 9.17 6.55
N LEU A 151 -0.25 8.07 6.55
CA LEU A 151 -1.71 8.14 6.36
C LEU A 151 -2.46 8.23 7.68
N GLY A 152 -1.86 7.81 8.80
CA GLY A 152 -2.48 7.76 10.12
C GLY A 152 -2.43 9.08 10.84
N VAL A 153 -3.30 9.25 11.82
CA VAL A 153 -3.24 10.41 12.73
C VAL A 153 -1.98 10.36 13.60
N ALA A 154 -1.45 11.52 13.98
CA ALA A 154 -0.19 11.64 14.73
C ALA A 154 -0.25 10.92 16.09
N GLU A 155 -1.42 10.86 16.72
CA GLU A 155 -1.64 10.20 18.01
C GLU A 155 -1.35 8.70 17.98
N ASN A 156 -1.38 8.06 16.80
CA ASN A 156 -1.05 6.64 16.67
C ASN A 156 0.33 6.32 17.25
N LYS A 157 1.33 7.17 16.97
CA LYS A 157 2.69 6.98 17.49
C LYS A 157 2.73 7.04 19.00
N ILE A 158 2.08 8.05 19.58
CA ILE A 158 2.06 8.26 21.04
C ILE A 158 1.41 7.06 21.75
N VAL A 159 0.25 6.62 21.27
CA VAL A 159 -0.47 5.48 21.85
C VAL A 159 0.33 4.20 21.71
N LEU A 160 0.95 3.96 20.56
CA LEU A 160 1.77 2.78 20.34
C LEU A 160 3.00 2.75 21.24
N ASP A 161 3.69 3.88 21.42
CA ASP A 161 4.85 3.99 22.31
C ASP A 161 4.42 3.63 23.75
N ILE A 162 3.35 4.23 24.26
CA ILE A 162 2.83 3.95 25.62
C ILE A 162 2.48 2.45 25.79
N VAL A 163 1.75 1.87 24.83
CA VAL A 163 1.31 0.47 24.91
C VAL A 163 2.50 -0.48 24.88
N LEU A 164 3.46 -0.27 23.96
CA LEU A 164 4.61 -1.15 23.81
C LEU A 164 5.56 -1.04 25.00
N ASP A 165 5.78 0.16 25.55
CA ASP A 165 6.58 0.38 26.73
C ASP A 165 5.97 -0.31 27.96
N PHE A 166 4.66 -0.13 28.17
CA PHE A 166 3.92 -0.84 29.24
C PHE A 166 4.03 -2.36 29.10
N CYS A 167 3.79 -2.89 27.90
CA CYS A 167 3.86 -4.33 27.66
C CYS A 167 5.29 -4.88 27.85
N THR A 168 6.30 -4.09 27.51
CA THR A 168 7.71 -4.44 27.74
C THR A 168 8.03 -4.48 29.24
N GLU A 169 7.66 -3.41 29.99
CA GLU A 169 7.84 -3.34 31.44
C GLU A 169 7.17 -4.51 32.18
N LYS A 170 5.92 -4.80 31.80
CA LYS A 170 5.14 -5.89 32.42
C LYS A 170 5.45 -7.28 31.86
N LYS A 171 6.42 -7.40 30.93
CA LYS A 171 6.81 -8.65 30.27
C LYS A 171 5.62 -9.35 29.60
N ILE A 172 4.70 -8.59 29.03
CA ILE A 172 3.56 -9.12 28.27
C ILE A 172 4.06 -9.54 26.87
N PRO A 173 4.01 -10.85 26.54
CA PRO A 173 4.56 -11.32 25.26
C PRO A 173 3.64 -10.98 24.08
N ALA A 174 4.26 -10.71 22.92
CA ALA A 174 3.52 -10.70 21.67
C ALA A 174 2.96 -12.10 21.36
N TYR A 175 1.83 -12.12 20.67
CA TYR A 175 1.24 -13.35 20.17
C TYR A 175 2.07 -13.89 19.00
N ASP A 176 2.43 -15.15 19.09
CA ASP A 176 3.13 -15.89 18.03
C ASP A 176 2.12 -16.79 17.29
N GLU A 177 1.88 -16.51 16.03
CA GLU A 177 0.94 -17.25 15.18
C GLU A 177 1.38 -18.70 14.93
N THR A 178 2.69 -19.00 15.03
CA THR A 178 3.22 -20.34 14.79
C THR A 178 2.94 -21.26 15.99
N THR A 179 3.14 -20.75 17.20
CA THR A 179 2.98 -21.53 18.44
C THR A 179 1.61 -21.36 19.08
N GLY A 180 0.83 -20.36 18.67
CA GLY A 180 -0.45 -19.98 19.28
C GLY A 180 -0.31 -19.41 20.70
N LYS A 181 0.90 -19.01 21.10
CA LYS A 181 1.20 -18.50 22.44
C LYS A 181 1.42 -16.99 22.43
N GLY A 182 1.31 -16.37 23.60
CA GLY A 182 1.42 -14.92 23.77
C GLY A 182 0.06 -14.24 23.89
N LEU A 183 0.06 -12.97 24.24
CA LEU A 183 -1.15 -12.22 24.56
C LEU A 183 -1.40 -11.05 23.61
N LEU A 184 -0.40 -10.21 23.37
CA LEU A 184 -0.57 -8.98 22.60
C LEU A 184 -0.45 -9.27 21.10
N ARG A 185 -1.58 -9.24 20.39
CA ARG A 185 -1.61 -9.55 18.94
C ARG A 185 -1.72 -8.30 18.07
N HIS A 186 -2.60 -7.37 18.46
CA HIS A 186 -2.82 -6.14 17.73
C HIS A 186 -3.11 -4.99 18.68
N VAL A 187 -2.75 -3.78 18.27
CA VAL A 187 -3.25 -2.53 18.86
C VAL A 187 -4.19 -1.88 17.84
N LEU A 188 -5.45 -1.71 18.23
CA LEU A 188 -6.44 -1.00 17.43
C LEU A 188 -6.62 0.40 17.99
N ILE A 189 -6.34 1.41 17.19
CA ILE A 189 -6.48 2.81 17.54
C ILE A 189 -7.59 3.41 16.67
N ARG A 190 -8.49 4.13 17.30
CA ARG A 190 -9.54 4.91 16.62
C ARG A 190 -9.62 6.27 17.27
N LYS A 191 -9.44 7.33 16.47
CA LYS A 191 -9.62 8.71 16.89
C LYS A 191 -11.00 9.21 16.44
N GLY A 192 -11.78 9.80 17.37
CA GLY A 192 -12.94 10.60 17.04
C GLY A 192 -12.56 12.06 16.72
N PHE A 193 -13.51 12.80 16.24
CA PHE A 193 -13.40 14.26 16.01
C PHE A 193 -13.86 15.01 17.24
#